data_23ac96fd53db83158870a6931d138657
#
_entry.id   23ac96fd53db83158870a6931d138657
#
_cell.length_a   1.000
_cell.length_b   1.000
_cell.length_c   1.000
_cell.angle_alpha   90.00
_cell.angle_beta   90.00
_cell.angle_gamma   90.00
#
_symmetry.space_group_name_H-M   'P 1'
#
loop_
_entity.id
_entity.type
_entity.pdbx_description
1 polymer ?
#
loop_
_entity_poly.entity_id
_entity_poly.type
_entity_poly.pdbx_seq_one_letter_code
_entity_poly.pdbx_strand_id
1 'polypeptide(L)'
;MYAIVKDGAITATGNIKQLFPNTSFAGGVANADFKTAEGVTDIVNGERKDQRYYYVTQGDITLVDGVPTQQYTNTAKRLADETVDGVLNQGLKTAMTAQVKETANSLLASTDWMVIRKYERDVAIPSATATYRAAVITECARLETAIANASDVDALATVMAGQDWPEE
;
A
#
# COMPACT_ATOMS: atom_id res chain seq x y z
N MET A 1 13.52 9.64 15.70
CA MET A 1 14.36 10.77 15.23
C MET A 1 13.79 12.05 15.82
N TYR A 2 14.63 13.04 16.10
CA TYR A 2 14.23 14.28 16.77
C TYR A 2 14.61 15.50 15.93
N ALA A 3 13.91 16.59 16.17
CA ALA A 3 14.28 17.92 15.71
C ALA A 3 14.47 18.86 16.90
N ILE A 4 15.39 19.81 16.80
CA ILE A 4 15.47 20.93 17.71
C ILE A 4 14.71 22.08 17.07
N VAL A 5 13.67 22.57 17.76
CA VAL A 5 12.85 23.71 17.31
C VAL A 5 13.13 24.89 18.23
N LYS A 6 13.63 25.98 17.66
CA LYS A 6 13.89 27.26 18.38
C LYS A 6 13.34 28.40 17.53
N ASP A 7 12.65 29.30 18.19
CA ASP A 7 12.06 30.50 17.56
C ASP A 7 11.19 30.20 16.33
N GLY A 8 10.44 29.10 16.41
CA GLY A 8 9.57 28.65 15.29
C GLY A 8 10.30 28.09 14.09
N ALA A 9 11.57 27.70 14.22
CA ALA A 9 12.35 27.11 13.15
C ALA A 9 13.04 25.81 13.59
N ILE A 10 13.19 24.85 12.66
CA ILE A 10 14.02 23.66 12.87
C ILE A 10 15.48 24.06 12.71
N THR A 11 16.27 23.90 13.77
CA THR A 11 17.70 24.25 13.77
C THR A 11 18.61 23.04 13.57
N ALA A 12 18.16 21.84 13.97
CA ALA A 12 18.89 20.59 13.77
C ALA A 12 17.95 19.40 13.78
N THR A 13 18.33 18.31 13.10
CA THR A 13 17.62 17.02 13.12
C THR A 13 18.60 15.88 13.32
N GLY A 14 18.18 14.82 14.02
CA GLY A 14 19.01 13.65 14.25
C GLY A 14 18.50 12.76 15.38
N ASN A 15 19.31 11.74 15.74
CA ASN A 15 19.07 11.03 16.99
C ASN A 15 19.61 11.87 18.18
N ILE A 16 19.17 11.54 19.40
CA ILE A 16 19.50 12.37 20.57
C ILE A 16 21.02 12.48 20.81
N LYS A 17 21.79 11.43 20.51
CA LYS A 17 23.25 11.40 20.66
C LYS A 17 23.97 12.26 19.60
N GLN A 18 23.40 12.36 18.41
CA GLN A 18 23.93 13.24 17.35
C GLN A 18 23.67 14.71 17.66
N LEU A 19 22.48 15.01 18.21
CA LEU A 19 22.11 16.37 18.59
C LEU A 19 22.87 16.86 19.82
N PHE A 20 23.18 15.96 20.77
CA PHE A 20 23.85 16.28 22.05
C PHE A 20 25.00 15.28 22.31
N PRO A 21 26.11 15.36 21.54
CA PRO A 21 27.20 14.40 21.65
C PRO A 21 27.92 14.35 22.98
N ASN A 22 27.92 15.48 23.71
CA ASN A 22 28.59 15.65 25.00
C ASN A 22 27.68 15.39 26.21
N THR A 23 26.42 14.95 25.97
CA THR A 23 25.46 14.70 27.05
C THR A 23 25.22 13.21 27.21
N SER A 24 25.30 12.73 28.46
CA SER A 24 24.95 11.34 28.77
C SER A 24 23.50 11.23 29.23
N PHE A 25 22.76 10.34 28.64
CA PHE A 25 21.36 10.06 28.96
C PHE A 25 21.21 8.67 29.59
N ALA A 26 20.56 8.59 30.75
CA ALA A 26 20.23 7.33 31.39
C ALA A 26 19.38 6.45 30.43
N GLY A 27 19.82 5.24 30.16
CA GLY A 27 19.14 4.38 29.17
C GLY A 27 19.21 4.85 27.72
N GLY A 28 20.04 5.85 27.40
CA GLY A 28 20.20 6.39 26.05
C GLY A 28 19.03 7.28 25.55
N VAL A 29 18.10 7.64 26.44
CA VAL A 29 16.90 8.43 26.10
C VAL A 29 16.88 9.73 26.91
N ALA A 30 16.66 10.87 26.22
CA ALA A 30 16.46 12.15 26.89
C ALA A 30 15.09 12.16 27.60
N ASN A 31 15.05 12.62 28.83
CA ASN A 31 13.81 12.78 29.58
C ASN A 31 12.99 13.99 29.06
N ALA A 32 11.72 14.07 29.48
CA ALA A 32 10.79 15.12 29.03
C ALA A 32 11.26 16.55 29.37
N ASP A 33 11.80 16.76 30.59
CA ASP A 33 12.26 18.08 31.03
C ASP A 33 13.42 18.55 30.15
N PHE A 34 14.39 17.70 29.87
CA PHE A 34 15.48 18.01 28.94
C PHE A 34 14.97 18.33 27.54
N LYS A 35 14.06 17.50 27.00
CA LYS A 35 13.49 17.76 25.69
C LYS A 35 12.81 19.13 25.63
N THR A 36 12.03 19.47 26.64
CA THR A 36 11.34 20.76 26.74
C THR A 36 12.34 21.92 26.84
N ALA A 37 13.34 21.81 27.70
CA ALA A 37 14.36 22.87 27.91
C ALA A 37 15.18 23.15 26.63
N GLU A 38 15.52 22.14 25.89
CA GLU A 38 16.33 22.22 24.66
C GLU A 38 15.52 22.36 23.36
N GLY A 39 14.19 22.40 23.46
CA GLY A 39 13.31 22.47 22.29
C GLY A 39 13.33 21.20 21.42
N VAL A 40 13.61 20.04 22.03
CA VAL A 40 13.66 18.75 21.32
C VAL A 40 12.26 18.18 21.14
N THR A 41 11.87 17.97 19.89
CA THR A 41 10.56 17.45 19.53
C THR A 41 10.72 16.19 18.67
N ASP A 42 9.83 15.22 18.85
CA ASP A 42 9.78 14.05 18.00
C ASP A 42 9.35 14.44 16.57
N ILE A 43 10.05 13.90 15.57
CA ILE A 43 9.66 14.07 14.18
C ILE A 43 8.55 13.06 13.87
N VAL A 44 7.42 13.55 13.40
CA VAL A 44 6.32 12.71 12.91
C VAL A 44 6.42 12.50 11.40
N ASN A 45 5.84 11.43 10.89
CA ASN A 45 5.74 11.24 9.45
C ASN A 45 4.49 11.94 8.91
N GLY A 46 4.64 12.68 7.85
CA GLY A 46 3.55 13.17 7.02
C GLY A 46 2.86 12.04 6.25
N GLU A 47 1.97 12.42 5.35
CA GLU A 47 1.23 11.45 4.54
C GLU A 47 2.17 10.69 3.60
N ARG A 48 2.26 9.37 3.79
CA ARG A 48 3.01 8.46 2.95
C ARG A 48 2.04 7.45 2.34
N LYS A 49 1.73 7.63 1.06
CA LYS A 49 0.83 6.73 0.33
C LYS A 49 1.47 5.37 0.04
N ASP A 50 0.63 4.38 -0.29
CA ASP A 50 1.06 3.02 -0.59
C ASP A 50 1.91 2.97 -1.87
N GLN A 51 3.13 2.45 -1.75
CA GLN A 51 4.08 2.33 -2.85
C GLN A 51 3.66 1.36 -3.95
N ARG A 52 2.63 0.53 -3.74
CA ARG A 52 2.03 -0.26 -4.83
C ARG A 52 1.42 0.65 -5.88
N TYR A 53 0.87 1.79 -5.47
CA TYR A 53 0.10 2.72 -6.29
C TYR A 53 0.82 4.05 -6.55
N TYR A 54 1.78 4.42 -5.71
CA TYR A 54 2.47 5.71 -5.78
C TYR A 54 3.98 5.54 -5.82
N TYR A 55 4.65 6.42 -6.54
CA TYR A 55 6.06 6.71 -6.31
C TYR A 55 6.14 7.64 -5.12
N VAL A 56 6.79 7.19 -4.05
CA VAL A 56 6.90 7.94 -2.80
C VAL A 56 8.34 8.36 -2.61
N THR A 57 8.59 9.65 -2.65
CA THR A 57 9.92 10.24 -2.42
C THR A 57 9.91 10.98 -1.11
N GLN A 58 10.89 10.70 -0.26
CA GLN A 58 11.10 11.42 0.99
C GLN A 58 11.62 12.84 0.68
N GLY A 59 10.96 13.85 1.22
CA GLY A 59 11.35 15.25 1.16
C GLY A 59 12.02 15.73 2.42
N ASP A 60 12.03 17.03 2.63
CA ASP A 60 12.60 17.67 3.80
C ASP A 60 11.69 17.52 5.04
N ILE A 61 12.27 17.77 6.22
CA ILE A 61 11.51 17.90 7.46
C ILE A 61 11.12 19.38 7.62
N THR A 62 9.82 19.64 7.68
CA THR A 62 9.27 21.00 7.82
C THR A 62 8.36 21.08 9.04
N LEU A 63 8.11 22.29 9.53
CA LEU A 63 7.11 22.50 10.57
C LEU A 63 5.72 22.53 9.94
N VAL A 64 4.84 21.66 10.43
CA VAL A 64 3.41 21.66 10.12
C VAL A 64 2.69 21.89 11.45
N ASP A 65 1.97 22.99 11.58
CA ASP A 65 1.30 23.39 12.84
C ASP A 65 2.25 23.37 14.06
N GLY A 66 3.50 23.77 13.87
CA GLY A 66 4.53 23.78 14.91
C GLY A 66 5.17 22.41 15.20
N VAL A 67 4.76 21.34 14.52
CA VAL A 67 5.30 19.98 14.71
C VAL A 67 6.27 19.65 13.59
N PRO A 68 7.52 19.23 13.89
CA PRO A 68 8.47 18.76 12.89
C PRO A 68 7.92 17.54 12.16
N THR A 69 7.67 17.68 10.87
CA THR A 69 7.02 16.65 10.05
C THR A 69 7.90 16.29 8.86
N GLN A 70 8.23 15.01 8.73
CA GLN A 70 8.89 14.46 7.55
C GLN A 70 7.93 14.53 6.37
N GLN A 71 8.26 15.29 5.35
CA GLN A 71 7.43 15.41 4.15
C GLN A 71 7.67 14.24 3.19
N TYR A 72 6.63 13.87 2.43
CA TYR A 72 6.70 12.92 1.35
C TYR A 72 6.00 13.49 0.10
N THR A 73 6.63 13.31 -1.05
CA THR A 73 5.97 13.56 -2.34
C THR A 73 5.40 12.23 -2.84
N ASN A 74 4.09 12.20 -3.05
CA ASN A 74 3.36 11.03 -3.51
C ASN A 74 2.90 11.26 -4.95
N THR A 75 3.64 10.71 -5.93
CA THR A 75 3.29 10.80 -7.35
C THR A 75 2.54 9.55 -7.77
N ALA A 76 1.30 9.69 -8.23
CA ALA A 76 0.49 8.57 -8.68
C ALA A 76 1.18 7.81 -9.84
N LYS A 77 1.19 6.50 -9.78
CA LYS A 77 1.59 5.66 -10.91
C LYS A 77 0.53 5.71 -11.99
N ARG A 78 0.92 5.38 -13.21
CA ARG A 78 0.02 5.41 -14.36
C ARG A 78 -1.04 4.31 -14.27
N LEU A 79 -2.29 4.67 -14.55
CA LEU A 79 -3.41 3.73 -14.57
C LEU A 79 -3.44 2.87 -15.84
N ALA A 80 -3.34 3.51 -16.99
CA ALA A 80 -3.40 2.86 -18.29
C ALA A 80 -2.02 2.45 -18.79
N ASP A 81 -2.00 1.47 -19.67
CA ASP A 81 -0.80 1.11 -20.41
C ASP A 81 -0.34 2.24 -21.33
N GLU A 82 0.94 2.33 -21.56
CA GLU A 82 1.53 3.29 -22.49
C GLU A 82 2.65 2.64 -23.29
N THR A 83 2.71 2.93 -24.58
CA THR A 83 3.82 2.50 -25.41
C THR A 83 4.77 3.68 -25.62
N VAL A 84 6.02 3.54 -25.20
CA VAL A 84 7.08 4.52 -25.37
C VAL A 84 8.19 3.86 -26.18
N ASP A 85 8.58 4.45 -27.30
CA ASP A 85 9.63 3.93 -28.20
C ASP A 85 9.43 2.46 -28.63
N GLY A 86 8.18 2.06 -28.83
CA GLY A 86 7.79 0.67 -29.18
C GLY A 86 7.79 -0.33 -28.00
N VAL A 87 8.10 0.11 -26.78
CA VAL A 87 8.06 -0.71 -25.58
C VAL A 87 6.75 -0.46 -24.81
N LEU A 88 5.99 -1.54 -24.57
CA LEU A 88 4.79 -1.48 -23.75
C LEU A 88 5.14 -1.38 -22.26
N ASN A 89 4.77 -0.28 -21.65
CA ASN A 89 4.83 -0.07 -20.21
C ASN A 89 3.44 -0.29 -19.62
N GLN A 90 3.27 -1.38 -18.89
CA GLN A 90 1.99 -1.73 -18.28
C GLN A 90 1.58 -0.72 -17.20
N GLY A 91 0.32 -0.32 -17.23
CA GLY A 91 -0.32 0.49 -16.20
C GLY A 91 -0.84 -0.35 -15.04
N LEU A 92 -1.27 0.34 -14.00
CA LEU A 92 -1.80 -0.32 -12.78
C LEU A 92 -3.05 -1.15 -13.08
N LYS A 93 -3.93 -0.73 -13.99
CA LYS A 93 -5.15 -1.50 -14.32
C LYS A 93 -4.80 -2.87 -14.88
N THR A 94 -3.89 -2.95 -15.81
CA THR A 94 -3.45 -4.23 -16.40
C THR A 94 -2.78 -5.11 -15.35
N ALA A 95 -1.90 -4.54 -14.53
CA ALA A 95 -1.22 -5.27 -13.46
C ALA A 95 -2.20 -5.80 -12.39
N MET A 96 -3.16 -4.99 -11.93
CA MET A 96 -4.15 -5.40 -10.93
C MET A 96 -5.14 -6.41 -11.48
N THR A 97 -5.57 -6.28 -12.76
CA THR A 97 -6.40 -7.28 -13.43
C THR A 97 -5.69 -8.64 -13.51
N ALA A 98 -4.41 -8.65 -13.85
CA ALA A 98 -3.63 -9.88 -13.86
C ALA A 98 -3.54 -10.51 -12.45
N GLN A 99 -3.33 -9.71 -11.41
CA GLN A 99 -3.32 -10.18 -10.02
C GLN A 99 -4.66 -10.79 -9.59
N VAL A 100 -5.78 -10.16 -9.92
CA VAL A 100 -7.13 -10.66 -9.61
C VAL A 100 -7.39 -11.99 -10.30
N LYS A 101 -7.01 -12.13 -11.57
CA LYS A 101 -7.12 -13.39 -12.31
C LYS A 101 -6.26 -14.50 -11.74
N GLU A 102 -5.04 -14.18 -11.32
CA GLU A 102 -4.15 -15.14 -10.68
C GLU A 102 -4.72 -15.63 -9.35
N THR A 103 -5.30 -14.73 -8.56
CA THR A 103 -5.99 -15.09 -7.31
C THR A 103 -7.18 -16.03 -7.60
N ALA A 104 -8.04 -15.69 -8.56
CA ALA A 104 -9.16 -16.53 -8.94
C ALA A 104 -8.71 -17.92 -9.42
N ASN A 105 -7.68 -17.98 -10.27
CA ASN A 105 -7.11 -19.24 -10.75
C ASN A 105 -6.58 -20.08 -9.59
N SER A 106 -5.87 -19.47 -8.63
CA SER A 106 -5.36 -20.17 -7.45
C SER A 106 -6.47 -20.75 -6.60
N LEU A 107 -7.57 -20.01 -6.40
CA LEU A 107 -8.74 -20.47 -5.64
C LEU A 107 -9.50 -21.63 -6.36
N LEU A 108 -9.54 -21.62 -7.67
CA LEU A 108 -10.23 -22.65 -8.47
C LEU A 108 -9.42 -23.93 -8.67
N ALA A 109 -8.08 -23.84 -8.60
CA ALA A 109 -7.16 -24.93 -8.98
C ALA A 109 -7.41 -26.24 -8.22
N SER A 110 -7.71 -26.17 -6.92
CA SER A 110 -7.98 -27.34 -6.06
C SER A 110 -9.17 -28.19 -6.57
N THR A 111 -10.10 -27.57 -7.28
CA THR A 111 -11.36 -28.18 -7.74
C THR A 111 -11.48 -28.35 -9.24
N ASP A 112 -10.48 -27.94 -10.03
CA ASP A 112 -10.52 -28.03 -11.52
C ASP A 112 -10.65 -29.44 -12.03
N TRP A 113 -10.04 -30.41 -11.36
CA TRP A 113 -10.18 -31.82 -11.70
C TRP A 113 -11.64 -32.31 -11.66
N MET A 114 -12.50 -31.71 -10.83
CA MET A 114 -13.92 -32.05 -10.76
C MET A 114 -14.66 -31.61 -12.02
N VAL A 115 -14.26 -30.50 -12.63
CA VAL A 115 -14.81 -29.99 -13.89
C VAL A 115 -14.45 -30.96 -15.03
N ILE A 116 -13.17 -31.36 -15.09
CA ILE A 116 -12.67 -32.32 -16.06
C ILE A 116 -13.42 -33.65 -15.91
N ARG A 117 -13.54 -34.18 -14.68
CA ARG A 117 -14.27 -35.40 -14.37
C ARG A 117 -15.76 -35.33 -14.81
N LYS A 118 -16.40 -34.18 -14.56
CA LYS A 118 -17.77 -33.96 -14.99
C LYS A 118 -17.90 -34.07 -16.53
N TYR A 119 -16.98 -33.44 -17.24
CA TYR A 119 -16.98 -33.46 -18.69
C TYR A 119 -16.69 -34.86 -19.28
N GLU A 120 -15.68 -35.57 -18.77
CA GLU A 120 -15.24 -36.86 -19.33
C GLU A 120 -16.11 -38.03 -18.90
N ARG A 121 -16.66 -38.01 -17.69
CA ARG A 121 -17.31 -39.16 -17.03
C ARG A 121 -18.75 -38.92 -16.60
N ASP A 122 -19.28 -37.73 -16.85
CA ASP A 122 -20.60 -37.25 -16.42
C ASP A 122 -20.86 -37.37 -14.87
N VAL A 123 -19.79 -37.34 -14.08
CA VAL A 123 -19.88 -37.32 -12.61
C VAL A 123 -20.14 -35.91 -12.12
N ALA A 124 -21.28 -35.69 -11.47
CA ALA A 124 -21.67 -34.36 -10.98
C ALA A 124 -20.64 -33.75 -10.03
N ILE A 125 -20.43 -32.43 -10.16
CA ILE A 125 -19.67 -31.64 -9.18
C ILE A 125 -20.55 -31.50 -7.93
N PRO A 126 -20.02 -31.68 -6.71
CA PRO A 126 -20.76 -31.40 -5.48
C PRO A 126 -21.36 -30.01 -5.49
N SER A 127 -22.59 -29.83 -5.02
CA SER A 127 -23.28 -28.53 -5.07
C SER A 127 -22.55 -27.42 -4.34
N ALA A 128 -21.96 -27.70 -3.17
CA ALA A 128 -21.14 -26.75 -2.43
C ALA A 128 -19.97 -26.24 -3.29
N THR A 129 -19.21 -27.17 -3.90
CA THR A 129 -18.09 -26.81 -4.78
C THR A 129 -18.55 -26.01 -5.98
N ALA A 130 -19.69 -26.37 -6.60
CA ALA A 130 -20.23 -25.60 -7.72
C ALA A 130 -20.62 -24.18 -7.31
N THR A 131 -21.22 -24.00 -6.13
CA THR A 131 -21.56 -22.69 -5.57
C THR A 131 -20.30 -21.86 -5.26
N TYR A 132 -19.32 -22.46 -4.59
CA TYR A 132 -18.03 -21.81 -4.33
C TYR A 132 -17.36 -21.31 -5.62
N ARG A 133 -17.23 -22.19 -6.63
CA ARG A 133 -16.61 -21.84 -7.91
C ARG A 133 -17.36 -20.69 -8.62
N ALA A 134 -18.70 -20.73 -8.60
CA ALA A 134 -19.52 -19.66 -9.17
C ALA A 134 -19.29 -18.32 -8.44
N ALA A 135 -19.15 -18.33 -7.12
CA ALA A 135 -18.87 -17.15 -6.33
C ALA A 135 -17.46 -16.57 -6.66
N VAL A 136 -16.42 -17.41 -6.75
CA VAL A 136 -15.07 -16.97 -7.17
C VAL A 136 -15.10 -16.31 -8.55
N ILE A 137 -15.78 -16.93 -9.53
CA ILE A 137 -15.90 -16.39 -10.90
C ILE A 137 -16.63 -15.04 -10.88
N THR A 138 -17.71 -14.93 -10.10
CA THR A 138 -18.50 -13.70 -9.97
C THR A 138 -17.67 -12.57 -9.37
N GLU A 139 -16.93 -12.85 -8.29
CA GLU A 139 -16.08 -11.84 -7.65
C GLU A 139 -14.95 -11.40 -8.59
N CYS A 140 -14.32 -12.33 -9.30
CA CYS A 140 -13.31 -12.01 -10.32
C CYS A 140 -13.87 -11.03 -11.37
N ALA A 141 -15.04 -11.34 -11.95
CA ALA A 141 -15.67 -10.49 -12.96
C ALA A 141 -16.07 -9.10 -12.40
N ARG A 142 -16.55 -9.05 -11.16
CA ARG A 142 -16.86 -7.80 -10.46
C ARG A 142 -15.60 -6.93 -10.31
N LEU A 143 -14.50 -7.53 -9.86
CA LEU A 143 -13.23 -6.84 -9.67
C LEU A 143 -12.64 -6.35 -11.01
N GLU A 144 -12.65 -7.17 -12.06
CA GLU A 144 -12.21 -6.76 -13.40
C GLU A 144 -12.99 -5.54 -13.89
N THR A 145 -14.31 -5.54 -13.72
CA THR A 145 -15.17 -4.42 -14.09
C THR A 145 -14.86 -3.17 -13.26
N ALA A 146 -14.70 -3.33 -11.95
CA ALA A 146 -14.40 -2.21 -11.05
C ALA A 146 -13.01 -1.61 -11.33
N ILE A 147 -11.99 -2.44 -11.60
CA ILE A 147 -10.65 -2.00 -12.01
C ILE A 147 -10.71 -1.20 -13.33
N ALA A 148 -11.44 -1.71 -14.32
CA ALA A 148 -11.59 -1.03 -15.61
C ALA A 148 -12.23 0.37 -15.45
N ASN A 149 -13.20 0.50 -14.55
CA ASN A 149 -13.94 1.73 -14.30
C ASN A 149 -13.26 2.68 -13.30
N ALA A 150 -12.18 2.30 -12.63
CA ALA A 150 -11.48 3.18 -11.70
C ALA A 150 -11.01 4.46 -12.42
N SER A 151 -11.40 5.62 -11.90
CA SER A 151 -11.11 6.93 -12.51
C SER A 151 -9.70 7.42 -12.22
N ASP A 152 -9.17 7.03 -11.08
CA ASP A 152 -7.87 7.43 -10.57
C ASP A 152 -7.23 6.33 -9.71
N VAL A 153 -6.03 6.59 -9.22
CA VAL A 153 -5.24 5.63 -8.46
C VAL A 153 -5.84 5.34 -7.08
N ASP A 154 -6.46 6.32 -6.44
CA ASP A 154 -7.10 6.12 -5.12
C ASP A 154 -8.37 5.28 -5.26
N ALA A 155 -9.16 5.50 -6.32
CA ALA A 155 -10.30 4.66 -6.66
C ALA A 155 -9.88 3.20 -6.92
N LEU A 156 -8.77 3.00 -7.68
CA LEU A 156 -8.21 1.67 -7.92
C LEU A 156 -7.74 1.00 -6.62
N ALA A 157 -7.06 1.74 -5.75
CA ALA A 157 -6.62 1.25 -4.45
C ALA A 157 -7.81 0.82 -3.57
N THR A 158 -8.91 1.57 -3.61
CA THR A 158 -10.16 1.24 -2.92
C THR A 158 -10.76 -0.07 -3.44
N VAL A 159 -10.82 -0.24 -4.77
CA VAL A 159 -11.28 -1.51 -5.40
C VAL A 159 -10.43 -2.68 -4.93
N MET A 160 -9.11 -2.53 -4.94
CA MET A 160 -8.19 -3.61 -4.53
C MET A 160 -8.22 -3.91 -3.02
N ALA A 161 -8.60 -2.95 -2.19
CA ALA A 161 -8.82 -3.17 -0.76
C ALA A 161 -10.17 -3.83 -0.46
N GLY A 162 -11.16 -3.66 -1.34
CA GLY A 162 -12.52 -4.19 -1.20
C GLY A 162 -12.75 -5.54 -1.91
N GLN A 163 -11.74 -6.39 -2.02
CA GLN A 163 -11.88 -7.76 -2.52
C GLN A 163 -12.63 -8.62 -1.50
N ASP A 164 -13.61 -9.38 -1.98
CA ASP A 164 -14.46 -10.26 -1.16
C ASP A 164 -14.48 -11.68 -1.75
N TRP A 165 -13.36 -12.36 -1.58
CA TRP A 165 -13.20 -13.73 -2.07
C TRP A 165 -13.94 -14.72 -1.16
N PRO A 166 -14.72 -15.67 -1.72
CA PRO A 166 -15.42 -16.66 -0.93
C PRO A 166 -14.43 -17.62 -0.24
N GLU A 167 -14.79 -18.07 0.96
CA GLU A 167 -14.12 -19.18 1.65
C GLU A 167 -14.65 -20.52 1.13
N GLU A 168 -13.79 -21.55 1.08
CA GLU A 168 -14.13 -22.90 0.60
C GLU A 168 -15.00 -23.69 1.61
#